data_c37bb897c70fc346d90ca0d0a906a388
#
_entry.id   c37bb897c70fc346d90ca0d0a906a388
#
_cell.length_a   1.000
_cell.length_b   1.000
_cell.length_c   1.000
_cell.angle_alpha   90.00
_cell.angle_beta   90.00
_cell.angle_gamma   90.00
#
_symmetry.space_group_name_H-M   'P 1'
#
loop_
_entity.id
_entity.type
_entity.pdbx_description
1 polymer ?
#
loop_
_entity_poly.entity_id
_entity_poly.type
_entity_poly.pdbx_seq_one_letter_code
_entity_poly.pdbx_strand_id
1 'polypeptide(L)'
;VTIPDPATPQSPPPDDDTGALSERASTASGGSGADTADDGTGSGNAGASTGRGGRRARRTWLGRLAVLAVLAMVAGCVPFLWVLSSTSDHRHTAGAVPERAVALVLGAGVRPDGRPSLLLARRLDAAADLYFAGRVDVVLVTGDNSVEHYNETDTMRAYLVDAGVPGEHVVGDYAGFSTWDSCVRAHEVFGVREATVVTQDFHLPRAVRLCRSAGIDAVGVADSSLEERTFATVYGWFREVPAAVAALGSVVLRPDPTFLGDYESGVDEALALEREPGAAGG
;
A
#
# COMPACT_ATOMS: atom_id res chain seq x y z
N VAL A 1 -43.17 -23.65 -23.74
CA VAL A 1 -42.10 -22.62 -23.82
C VAL A 1 -40.81 -23.37 -23.54
N THR A 2 -40.05 -23.57 -24.62
CA THR A 2 -38.80 -24.34 -24.62
C THR A 2 -37.67 -23.39 -24.23
N ILE A 3 -36.91 -23.75 -23.19
CA ILE A 3 -35.73 -23.00 -22.71
C ILE A 3 -34.53 -23.43 -23.57
N PRO A 4 -33.76 -22.52 -24.17
CA PRO A 4 -32.54 -22.88 -24.89
C PRO A 4 -31.39 -23.18 -23.94
N ASP A 5 -30.60 -24.18 -24.31
CA ASP A 5 -29.40 -24.71 -23.67
C ASP A 5 -28.25 -23.70 -23.65
N PRO A 6 -27.47 -23.57 -22.57
CA PRO A 6 -26.33 -22.63 -22.53
C PRO A 6 -25.12 -23.15 -23.34
N ALA A 7 -24.64 -22.32 -24.20
CA ALA A 7 -23.51 -22.57 -25.11
C ALA A 7 -22.21 -22.89 -24.35
N THR A 8 -21.55 -23.95 -24.80
CA THR A 8 -20.23 -24.44 -24.39
C THR A 8 -19.14 -23.36 -24.67
N PRO A 9 -18.22 -23.08 -23.76
CA PRO A 9 -17.11 -22.17 -24.03
C PRO A 9 -16.12 -22.80 -25.04
N GLN A 10 -15.83 -22.08 -26.11
CA GLN A 10 -14.81 -22.42 -27.09
C GLN A 10 -13.43 -22.08 -26.58
N SER A 11 -12.50 -23.04 -26.69
CA SER A 11 -11.08 -22.87 -26.39
C SER A 11 -10.41 -21.94 -27.42
N PRO A 12 -9.43 -21.09 -27.00
CA PRO A 12 -8.66 -20.27 -27.95
C PRO A 12 -7.68 -21.12 -28.76
N PRO A 13 -7.31 -20.67 -29.98
CA PRO A 13 -6.35 -21.36 -30.85
C PRO A 13 -4.91 -21.26 -30.33
N PRO A 14 -4.02 -22.19 -30.69
CA PRO A 14 -2.62 -22.15 -30.31
C PRO A 14 -1.85 -21.10 -31.10
N ASP A 15 -1.00 -20.33 -30.42
CA ASP A 15 -0.06 -19.40 -31.01
C ASP A 15 1.12 -20.16 -31.66
N ASP A 16 1.16 -20.17 -33.00
CA ASP A 16 2.34 -20.48 -33.79
C ASP A 16 3.18 -19.19 -33.94
N ASP A 17 4.29 -19.12 -33.25
CA ASP A 17 5.37 -18.21 -33.65
C ASP A 17 6.74 -18.85 -33.47
N THR A 18 7.12 -19.61 -34.53
CA THR A 18 8.48 -20.04 -34.80
C THR A 18 9.10 -19.07 -35.79
N GLY A 19 9.81 -18.06 -35.31
CA GLY A 19 10.55 -17.06 -36.11
C GLY A 19 12.04 -17.08 -35.82
N ALA A 20 12.74 -18.01 -36.47
CA ALA A 20 14.06 -17.93 -37.09
C ALA A 20 15.10 -16.92 -36.57
N LEU A 21 16.09 -17.43 -35.88
CA LEU A 21 17.43 -16.88 -35.75
C LEU A 21 18.13 -16.88 -37.12
N SER A 22 18.52 -15.72 -37.65
CA SER A 22 19.40 -15.57 -38.79
C SER A 22 20.79 -15.13 -38.31
N GLU A 23 21.72 -16.08 -38.33
CA GLU A 23 23.15 -15.85 -38.35
C GLU A 23 23.55 -15.02 -39.59
N ARG A 24 24.34 -14.00 -39.39
CA ARG A 24 25.25 -13.50 -40.46
C ARG A 24 26.67 -13.38 -39.92
N ALA A 25 27.43 -14.43 -40.19
CA ALA A 25 28.87 -14.35 -40.30
C ALA A 25 29.22 -13.58 -41.60
N SER A 26 30.16 -12.66 -41.54
CA SER A 26 30.85 -12.14 -42.71
C SER A 26 32.34 -12.11 -42.44
N THR A 27 32.99 -13.02 -43.10
CA THR A 27 34.40 -13.12 -43.38
C THR A 27 34.79 -12.09 -44.44
N ALA A 28 36.01 -11.53 -44.38
CA ALA A 28 36.94 -11.32 -45.48
C ALA A 28 38.13 -10.50 -44.96
N SER A 29 39.31 -11.10 -45.00
CA SER A 29 40.30 -11.03 -46.07
C SER A 29 40.91 -9.62 -46.19
N GLY A 30 42.17 -9.35 -45.74
CA GLY A 30 43.36 -9.76 -46.48
C GLY A 30 43.85 -8.59 -47.31
N GLY A 31 45.01 -8.01 -46.97
CA GLY A 31 45.66 -6.97 -47.75
C GLY A 31 47.01 -6.59 -47.15
N SER A 32 48.02 -7.28 -47.61
CA SER A 32 49.45 -7.04 -47.46
C SER A 32 49.89 -5.77 -48.21
N GLY A 33 50.83 -5.00 -47.63
CA GLY A 33 51.49 -3.88 -48.27
C GLY A 33 52.65 -3.39 -47.45
N ALA A 34 53.83 -3.76 -47.85
CA ALA A 34 55.10 -3.44 -47.23
C ALA A 34 55.62 -2.03 -47.64
N ASP A 35 56.66 -1.58 -46.90
CA ASP A 35 57.72 -0.61 -47.25
C ASP A 35 57.32 0.89 -47.06
N THR A 36 58.02 1.65 -46.27
CA THR A 36 59.43 2.09 -46.34
C THR A 36 59.78 2.91 -45.05
N ALA A 37 61.00 2.76 -44.67
CA ALA A 37 61.67 3.55 -43.61
C ALA A 37 61.78 5.04 -43.96
N ASP A 38 61.59 5.93 -42.97
CA ASP A 38 62.36 7.17 -42.95
C ASP A 38 62.65 7.57 -41.48
N ASP A 39 63.87 7.95 -41.32
CA ASP A 39 64.57 8.32 -40.11
C ASP A 39 64.24 9.76 -39.78
N GLY A 40 63.86 10.04 -38.52
CA GLY A 40 63.55 11.40 -38.09
C GLY A 40 63.66 11.55 -36.56
N THR A 41 64.86 11.72 -36.07
CA THR A 41 65.16 12.17 -34.70
C THR A 41 64.45 13.47 -34.35
N GLY A 42 63.51 13.38 -33.43
CA GLY A 42 62.84 14.52 -32.83
C GLY A 42 62.58 14.26 -31.33
N SER A 43 63.60 14.63 -30.52
CA SER A 43 63.48 14.70 -29.07
C SER A 43 62.47 15.77 -28.69
N GLY A 44 61.25 15.36 -28.30
CA GLY A 44 60.20 16.17 -27.77
C GLY A 44 59.77 15.66 -26.41
N ASN A 45 60.36 16.18 -25.34
CA ASN A 45 59.99 15.97 -23.97
C ASN A 45 58.60 16.58 -23.70
N ALA A 46 57.53 15.83 -23.97
CA ALA A 46 56.15 16.19 -23.66
C ALA A 46 55.84 15.66 -22.28
N GLY A 47 55.93 16.57 -21.29
CA GLY A 47 55.63 16.29 -19.88
C GLY A 47 54.25 15.70 -19.67
N ALA A 48 54.23 14.51 -19.10
CA ALA A 48 53.03 13.84 -18.61
C ALA A 48 52.46 14.60 -17.39
N SER A 49 51.63 15.64 -17.61
CA SER A 49 50.94 16.41 -16.56
C SER A 49 49.41 16.24 -16.52
N THR A 50 48.86 15.17 -17.13
CA THR A 50 47.40 14.99 -17.26
C THR A 50 46.75 14.03 -16.26
N GLY A 51 47.42 13.59 -15.19
CA GLY A 51 46.90 12.56 -14.25
C GLY A 51 46.35 13.05 -12.92
N ARG A 52 46.64 14.29 -12.47
CA ARG A 52 46.31 14.73 -11.10
C ARG A 52 44.97 15.48 -10.97
N GLY A 53 44.50 16.20 -11.99
CA GLY A 53 43.25 16.96 -11.97
C GLY A 53 42.00 16.05 -11.97
N GLY A 54 42.01 15.01 -12.78
CA GLY A 54 40.85 14.10 -12.90
C GLY A 54 40.56 13.29 -11.63
N ARG A 55 41.58 12.89 -10.88
CA ARG A 55 41.40 12.14 -9.62
C ARG A 55 40.81 13.01 -8.51
N ARG A 56 41.19 14.28 -8.41
CA ARG A 56 40.64 15.24 -7.42
C ARG A 56 39.18 15.58 -7.74
N ALA A 57 38.85 15.87 -8.98
CA ALA A 57 37.48 16.14 -9.42
C ALA A 57 36.56 14.95 -9.19
N ARG A 58 37.00 13.73 -9.52
CA ARG A 58 36.24 12.50 -9.27
C ARG A 58 36.01 12.23 -7.78
N ARG A 59 37.02 12.51 -6.93
CA ARG A 59 36.92 12.33 -5.47
C ARG A 59 35.97 13.34 -4.83
N THR A 60 35.93 14.58 -5.29
CA THR A 60 34.96 15.58 -4.82
C THR A 60 33.53 15.28 -5.30
N TRP A 61 33.36 14.76 -6.51
CA TRP A 61 32.06 14.35 -7.03
C TRP A 61 31.50 13.14 -6.27
N LEU A 62 32.33 12.11 -6.00
CA LEU A 62 31.94 10.97 -5.17
C LEU A 62 31.59 11.40 -3.74
N GLY A 63 32.32 12.38 -3.16
CA GLY A 63 32.00 12.94 -1.86
C GLY A 63 30.62 13.63 -1.84
N ARG A 64 30.32 14.41 -2.90
CA ARG A 64 28.99 15.05 -3.03
C ARG A 64 27.86 14.03 -3.18
N LEU A 65 28.07 12.99 -3.97
CA LEU A 65 27.10 11.90 -4.09
C LEU A 65 26.87 11.17 -2.77
N ALA A 66 27.94 10.88 -2.02
CA ALA A 66 27.83 10.26 -0.71
C ALA A 66 27.02 11.15 0.26
N VAL A 67 27.28 12.45 0.30
CA VAL A 67 26.50 13.39 1.11
C VAL A 67 25.03 13.42 0.67
N LEU A 68 24.76 13.48 -0.63
CA LEU A 68 23.38 13.44 -1.14
C LEU A 68 22.68 12.13 -0.80
N ALA A 69 23.35 10.99 -0.89
CA ALA A 69 22.82 9.71 -0.49
C ALA A 69 22.49 9.65 1.01
N VAL A 70 23.35 10.17 1.86
CA VAL A 70 23.11 10.28 3.32
C VAL A 70 21.92 11.20 3.59
N LEU A 71 21.86 12.37 2.94
CA LEU A 71 20.72 13.28 3.10
C LEU A 71 19.40 12.66 2.64
N ALA A 72 19.41 11.94 1.52
CA ALA A 72 18.23 11.22 1.03
C ALA A 72 17.80 10.10 2.00
N MET A 73 18.77 9.37 2.55
CA MET A 73 18.51 8.36 3.57
C MET A 73 17.91 8.98 4.84
N VAL A 74 18.48 10.06 5.34
CA VAL A 74 17.96 10.78 6.51
C VAL A 74 16.56 11.33 6.23
N ALA A 75 16.35 11.94 5.07
CA ALA A 75 15.05 12.47 4.66
C ALA A 75 13.96 11.37 4.58
N GLY A 76 14.32 10.15 4.22
CA GLY A 76 13.40 9.00 4.23
C GLY A 76 13.19 8.38 5.61
N CYS A 77 14.26 8.24 6.39
CA CYS A 77 14.20 7.58 7.69
C CYS A 77 13.55 8.44 8.79
N VAL A 78 13.73 9.75 8.78
CA VAL A 78 13.16 10.65 9.82
C VAL A 78 11.63 10.60 9.84
N PRO A 79 10.89 10.72 8.72
CA PRO A 79 9.43 10.59 8.72
C PRO A 79 8.98 9.20 9.17
N PHE A 80 9.69 8.15 8.77
CA PHE A 80 9.36 6.78 9.18
C PHE A 80 9.50 6.59 10.70
N LEU A 81 10.63 7.00 11.28
CA LEU A 81 10.85 6.94 12.73
C LEU A 81 9.86 7.82 13.50
N TRP A 82 9.51 8.99 12.95
CA TRP A 82 8.50 9.86 13.54
C TRP A 82 7.12 9.18 13.56
N VAL A 83 6.68 8.53 12.49
CA VAL A 83 5.43 7.77 12.44
C VAL A 83 5.44 6.65 13.48
N LEU A 84 6.53 5.88 13.55
CA LEU A 84 6.68 4.77 14.50
C LEU A 84 6.61 5.25 15.96
N SER A 85 7.34 6.32 16.31
CA SER A 85 7.41 6.82 17.68
C SER A 85 6.15 7.55 18.12
N SER A 86 5.52 8.31 17.21
CA SER A 86 4.31 9.10 17.53
C SER A 86 3.05 8.26 17.70
N THR A 87 3.10 6.97 17.38
CA THR A 87 1.95 6.05 17.48
C THR A 87 2.21 4.86 18.40
N SER A 88 3.35 4.80 19.09
CA SER A 88 3.69 3.68 19.98
C SER A 88 2.60 3.37 21.02
N ASP A 89 2.07 4.41 21.65
CA ASP A 89 1.08 4.31 22.71
C ASP A 89 -0.36 4.11 22.20
N HIS A 90 -0.54 4.08 20.89
CA HIS A 90 -1.84 3.93 20.22
C HIS A 90 -1.96 2.60 19.46
N ARG A 91 -0.97 1.71 19.60
CA ARG A 91 -0.95 0.39 18.97
C ARG A 91 -1.10 -0.68 20.04
N HIS A 92 -2.10 -1.51 19.90
CA HIS A 92 -2.49 -2.50 20.89
C HIS A 92 -2.62 -3.89 20.26
N THR A 93 -2.60 -4.91 21.10
CA THR A 93 -3.09 -6.24 20.71
C THR A 93 -4.61 -6.27 20.80
N ALA A 94 -5.27 -7.19 20.11
CA ALA A 94 -6.73 -7.32 20.10
C ALA A 94 -7.32 -7.45 21.52
N GLY A 95 -6.62 -8.14 22.44
CA GLY A 95 -7.08 -8.32 23.82
C GLY A 95 -6.88 -7.09 24.72
N ALA A 96 -6.03 -6.13 24.34
CA ALA A 96 -5.68 -4.96 25.17
C ALA A 96 -6.15 -3.63 24.54
N VAL A 97 -6.77 -3.65 23.37
CA VAL A 97 -7.27 -2.44 22.72
C VAL A 97 -8.43 -1.84 23.54
N PRO A 98 -8.44 -0.52 23.79
CA PRO A 98 -9.59 0.15 24.39
C PRO A 98 -10.82 0.03 23.48
N GLU A 99 -12.00 -0.01 24.09
CA GLU A 99 -13.26 -0.01 23.36
C GLU A 99 -13.42 1.28 22.54
N ARG A 100 -13.90 1.13 21.32
CA ARG A 100 -14.21 2.20 20.38
C ARG A 100 -15.47 1.85 19.62
N ALA A 101 -16.33 2.82 19.35
CA ALA A 101 -17.58 2.55 18.64
C ALA A 101 -17.37 1.94 17.25
N VAL A 102 -16.28 2.28 16.56
CA VAL A 102 -16.06 1.89 15.16
C VAL A 102 -14.73 1.18 14.97
N ALA A 103 -14.75 0.04 14.27
CA ALA A 103 -13.56 -0.52 13.61
C ALA A 103 -13.43 0.06 12.20
N LEU A 104 -12.33 0.72 11.89
CA LEU A 104 -11.99 1.18 10.54
C LEU A 104 -11.06 0.16 9.88
N VAL A 105 -11.59 -0.61 8.92
CA VAL A 105 -10.84 -1.66 8.22
C VAL A 105 -10.39 -1.17 6.87
N LEU A 106 -9.06 -1.09 6.66
CA LEU A 106 -8.48 -0.62 5.41
C LEU A 106 -8.35 -1.74 4.38
N GLY A 107 -8.63 -1.44 3.12
CA GLY A 107 -8.46 -2.37 1.99
C GLY A 107 -7.03 -2.88 1.81
N ALA A 108 -6.88 -4.08 1.24
CA ALA A 108 -5.60 -4.74 0.95
C ALA A 108 -5.63 -5.60 -0.32
N GLY A 109 -6.63 -5.36 -1.15
CA GLY A 109 -6.78 -5.97 -2.46
C GLY A 109 -7.66 -7.21 -2.50
N VAL A 110 -8.30 -7.39 -3.64
CA VAL A 110 -9.14 -8.53 -3.98
C VAL A 110 -8.41 -9.35 -5.04
N ARG A 111 -8.55 -10.67 -4.97
CA ARG A 111 -7.99 -11.61 -5.95
C ARG A 111 -8.83 -11.64 -7.23
N PRO A 112 -8.27 -12.10 -8.36
CA PRO A 112 -9.02 -12.21 -9.62
C PRO A 112 -10.26 -13.10 -9.52
N ASP A 113 -10.34 -14.00 -8.54
CA ASP A 113 -11.49 -14.84 -8.27
C ASP A 113 -12.59 -14.16 -7.43
N GLY A 114 -12.46 -12.85 -7.16
CA GLY A 114 -13.41 -12.06 -6.37
C GLY A 114 -13.31 -12.25 -4.86
N ARG A 115 -12.37 -13.07 -4.37
CA ARG A 115 -12.18 -13.29 -2.94
C ARG A 115 -11.18 -12.27 -2.36
N PRO A 116 -11.26 -11.96 -1.08
CA PRO A 116 -10.24 -11.13 -0.42
C PRO A 116 -8.83 -11.71 -0.62
N SER A 117 -7.83 -10.84 -0.79
CA SER A 117 -6.44 -11.28 -0.66
C SER A 117 -6.20 -11.86 0.73
N LEU A 118 -5.14 -12.63 0.92
CA LEU A 118 -4.81 -13.18 2.25
C LEU A 118 -4.64 -12.07 3.30
N LEU A 119 -4.02 -10.95 2.90
CA LEU A 119 -3.84 -9.80 3.78
C LEU A 119 -5.18 -9.15 4.14
N LEU A 120 -6.08 -9.05 3.17
CA LEU A 120 -7.42 -8.49 3.41
C LEU A 120 -8.25 -9.40 4.29
N ALA A 121 -8.31 -10.71 4.00
CA ALA A 121 -9.05 -11.68 4.80
C ALA A 121 -8.66 -11.61 6.29
N ARG A 122 -7.36 -11.55 6.59
CA ARG A 122 -6.87 -11.45 7.96
C ARG A 122 -7.25 -10.15 8.67
N ARG A 123 -7.34 -9.02 7.95
CA ARG A 123 -7.88 -7.77 8.53
C ARG A 123 -9.34 -7.93 8.90
N LEU A 124 -10.10 -8.60 8.03
CA LEU A 124 -11.52 -8.85 8.24
C LEU A 124 -11.75 -9.81 9.40
N ASP A 125 -10.94 -10.87 9.51
CA ASP A 125 -10.96 -11.78 10.65
C ASP A 125 -10.70 -11.02 11.97
N ALA A 126 -9.66 -10.19 12.01
CA ALA A 126 -9.33 -9.39 13.19
C ALA A 126 -10.44 -8.38 13.54
N ALA A 127 -11.12 -7.80 12.54
CA ALA A 127 -12.25 -6.90 12.77
C ALA A 127 -13.47 -7.65 13.30
N ALA A 128 -13.77 -8.84 12.77
CA ALA A 128 -14.83 -9.71 13.28
C ALA A 128 -14.56 -10.14 14.73
N ASP A 129 -13.32 -10.52 15.06
CA ASP A 129 -12.91 -10.85 16.42
C ASP A 129 -13.12 -9.68 17.39
N LEU A 130 -12.80 -8.45 16.97
CA LEU A 130 -13.03 -7.25 17.78
C LEU A 130 -14.52 -7.00 17.99
N TYR A 131 -15.34 -7.19 16.96
CA TYR A 131 -16.79 -7.05 17.03
C TYR A 131 -17.39 -8.08 18.01
N PHE A 132 -17.08 -9.36 17.86
CA PHE A 132 -17.60 -10.43 18.74
C PHE A 132 -17.07 -10.34 20.18
N ALA A 133 -15.90 -9.71 20.36
CA ALA A 133 -15.37 -9.42 21.69
C ALA A 133 -16.01 -8.16 22.35
N GLY A 134 -16.95 -7.49 21.67
CA GLY A 134 -17.57 -6.25 22.14
C GLY A 134 -16.58 -5.10 22.28
N ARG A 135 -15.50 -5.09 21.48
CA ARG A 135 -14.52 -4.01 21.46
C ARG A 135 -14.90 -2.90 20.49
N VAL A 136 -15.76 -3.22 19.53
CA VAL A 136 -16.33 -2.31 18.55
C VAL A 136 -17.79 -2.69 18.31
N ASP A 137 -18.62 -1.70 18.00
CA ASP A 137 -20.06 -1.88 17.75
C ASP A 137 -20.35 -1.94 16.25
N VAL A 138 -19.58 -1.20 15.44
CA VAL A 138 -19.77 -1.07 13.98
C VAL A 138 -18.44 -1.27 13.26
N VAL A 139 -18.49 -1.90 12.09
CA VAL A 139 -17.33 -2.08 11.22
C VAL A 139 -17.49 -1.23 9.95
N LEU A 140 -16.70 -0.19 9.82
CA LEU A 140 -16.58 0.62 8.61
C LEU A 140 -15.45 0.05 7.75
N VAL A 141 -15.80 -0.56 6.62
CA VAL A 141 -14.83 -1.07 5.65
C VAL A 141 -14.62 -0.03 4.56
N THR A 142 -13.36 0.29 4.27
CA THR A 142 -12.99 1.30 3.28
C THR A 142 -12.05 0.70 2.25
N GLY A 143 -12.42 0.80 0.99
CA GLY A 143 -11.70 0.16 -0.11
C GLY A 143 -11.84 0.94 -1.41
N ASP A 144 -11.11 0.47 -2.41
CA ASP A 144 -11.12 1.02 -3.77
C ASP A 144 -12.25 0.38 -4.58
N ASN A 145 -13.05 1.22 -5.23
CA ASN A 145 -14.09 0.82 -6.19
C ASN A 145 -13.93 1.59 -7.52
N SER A 146 -12.71 1.94 -7.89
CA SER A 146 -12.41 2.76 -9.06
C SER A 146 -12.55 2.05 -10.41
N VAL A 147 -12.66 0.70 -10.42
CA VAL A 147 -12.72 -0.13 -11.64
C VAL A 147 -14.00 -0.96 -11.64
N GLU A 148 -14.75 -0.96 -12.74
CA GLU A 148 -16.08 -1.57 -12.91
C GLU A 148 -16.20 -3.04 -12.44
N HIS A 149 -15.10 -3.79 -12.43
CA HIS A 149 -15.06 -5.20 -12.00
C HIS A 149 -14.25 -5.44 -10.71
N TYR A 150 -13.87 -4.35 -10.01
CA TYR A 150 -13.10 -4.43 -8.79
C TYR A 150 -13.82 -3.66 -7.67
N ASN A 151 -14.62 -4.37 -6.92
CA ASN A 151 -15.33 -3.82 -5.76
C ASN A 151 -14.79 -4.44 -4.48
N GLU A 152 -13.77 -3.83 -3.93
CA GLU A 152 -13.16 -4.29 -2.70
C GLU A 152 -14.11 -4.16 -1.51
N THR A 153 -14.85 -3.07 -1.44
CA THR A 153 -15.76 -2.76 -0.34
C THR A 153 -16.89 -3.78 -0.22
N ASP A 154 -17.53 -4.16 -1.33
CA ASP A 154 -18.59 -5.20 -1.30
C ASP A 154 -18.02 -6.56 -0.91
N THR A 155 -16.82 -6.90 -1.39
CA THR A 155 -16.11 -8.11 -1.00
C THR A 155 -15.84 -8.15 0.51
N MET A 156 -15.43 -7.03 1.10
CA MET A 156 -15.18 -6.90 2.53
C MET A 156 -16.48 -7.05 3.34
N ARG A 157 -17.55 -6.39 2.90
CA ARG A 157 -18.88 -6.49 3.53
C ARG A 157 -19.41 -7.91 3.50
N ALA A 158 -19.39 -8.55 2.34
CA ALA A 158 -19.86 -9.93 2.19
C ALA A 158 -19.06 -10.89 3.10
N TYR A 159 -17.75 -10.74 3.17
CA TYR A 159 -16.89 -11.57 4.03
C TYR A 159 -17.26 -11.45 5.51
N LEU A 160 -17.48 -10.23 6.02
CA LEU A 160 -17.85 -10.00 7.42
C LEU A 160 -19.25 -10.55 7.73
N VAL A 161 -20.19 -10.40 6.81
CA VAL A 161 -21.54 -10.96 6.95
C VAL A 161 -21.49 -12.50 6.95
N ASP A 162 -20.70 -13.10 6.08
CA ASP A 162 -20.47 -14.55 6.05
C ASP A 162 -19.77 -15.04 7.35
N ALA A 163 -18.95 -14.22 7.97
CA ALA A 163 -18.33 -14.48 9.27
C ALA A 163 -19.33 -14.32 10.45
N GLY A 164 -20.56 -13.83 10.21
CA GLY A 164 -21.62 -13.70 11.20
C GLY A 164 -21.81 -12.31 11.78
N VAL A 165 -21.09 -11.28 11.30
CA VAL A 165 -21.34 -9.88 11.69
C VAL A 165 -22.66 -9.43 11.04
N PRO A 166 -23.64 -8.89 11.79
CA PRO A 166 -24.90 -8.40 11.22
C PRO A 166 -24.65 -7.37 10.11
N GLY A 167 -25.33 -7.51 8.98
CA GLY A 167 -25.11 -6.68 7.81
C GLY A 167 -25.37 -5.19 8.03
N GLU A 168 -26.28 -4.88 8.97
CA GLU A 168 -26.61 -3.54 9.43
C GLU A 168 -25.47 -2.87 10.25
N HIS A 169 -24.55 -3.67 10.79
CA HIS A 169 -23.37 -3.19 11.52
C HIS A 169 -22.13 -3.11 10.63
N VAL A 170 -22.24 -3.45 9.34
CA VAL A 170 -21.14 -3.34 8.38
C VAL A 170 -21.40 -2.24 7.36
N VAL A 171 -20.74 -1.12 7.52
CA VAL A 171 -20.85 0.06 6.64
C VAL A 171 -19.72 0.07 5.63
N GLY A 172 -20.01 0.44 4.38
CA GLY A 172 -19.04 0.46 3.29
C GLY A 172 -18.68 1.86 2.82
N ASP A 173 -17.39 2.18 2.80
CA ASP A 173 -16.83 3.35 2.12
C ASP A 173 -16.21 2.91 0.79
N TYR A 174 -16.75 3.42 -0.33
CA TYR A 174 -16.39 3.04 -1.70
C TYR A 174 -15.37 3.98 -2.35
N ALA A 175 -14.86 4.96 -1.62
CA ALA A 175 -13.91 5.94 -2.14
C ALA A 175 -12.63 6.07 -1.28
N GLY A 176 -12.26 5.00 -0.61
CA GLY A 176 -11.02 4.90 0.16
C GLY A 176 -9.79 4.61 -0.72
N PHE A 177 -9.50 5.47 -1.70
CA PHE A 177 -8.42 5.26 -2.68
C PHE A 177 -7.00 5.33 -2.08
N SER A 178 -6.87 5.96 -0.93
CA SER A 178 -5.64 6.00 -0.15
C SER A 178 -5.94 5.93 1.34
N THR A 179 -4.93 5.64 2.17
CA THR A 179 -5.09 5.66 3.63
C THR A 179 -5.52 7.04 4.15
N TRP A 180 -5.05 8.13 3.52
CA TRP A 180 -5.47 9.48 3.87
C TRP A 180 -6.93 9.71 3.51
N ASP A 181 -7.36 9.34 2.30
CA ASP A 181 -8.75 9.46 1.84
C ASP A 181 -9.68 8.69 2.78
N SER A 182 -9.33 7.43 3.12
CA SER A 182 -10.09 6.61 4.06
C SER A 182 -10.28 7.28 5.42
N CYS A 183 -9.21 7.86 5.98
CA CYS A 183 -9.28 8.52 7.29
C CYS A 183 -10.09 9.82 7.24
N VAL A 184 -9.90 10.67 6.21
CA VAL A 184 -10.65 11.92 6.05
C VAL A 184 -12.12 11.62 5.81
N ARG A 185 -12.44 10.65 4.95
CA ARG A 185 -13.83 10.26 4.68
C ARG A 185 -14.50 9.63 5.90
N ALA A 186 -13.80 8.76 6.63
CA ALA A 186 -14.34 8.22 7.89
C ALA A 186 -14.73 9.34 8.85
N HIS A 187 -13.93 10.41 8.93
CA HIS A 187 -14.22 11.56 9.81
C HIS A 187 -15.30 12.48 9.25
N GLU A 188 -15.16 12.94 7.99
CA GLU A 188 -16.00 14.02 7.43
C GLU A 188 -17.29 13.48 6.81
N VAL A 189 -17.25 12.28 6.20
CA VAL A 189 -18.40 11.70 5.48
C VAL A 189 -19.20 10.80 6.41
N PHE A 190 -18.54 9.95 7.20
CA PHE A 190 -19.20 8.96 8.07
C PHE A 190 -19.28 9.40 9.55
N GLY A 191 -18.84 10.61 9.89
CA GLY A 191 -18.97 11.17 11.22
C GLY A 191 -18.13 10.49 12.31
N VAL A 192 -17.18 9.62 11.96
CA VAL A 192 -16.37 8.85 12.91
C VAL A 192 -15.43 9.77 13.69
N ARG A 193 -15.57 9.78 15.01
CA ARG A 193 -14.74 10.58 15.93
C ARG A 193 -13.70 9.77 16.67
N GLU A 194 -13.99 8.50 16.91
CA GLU A 194 -13.07 7.53 17.52
C GLU A 194 -13.13 6.20 16.78
N ALA A 195 -12.00 5.54 16.61
CA ALA A 195 -11.96 4.28 15.89
C ALA A 195 -10.79 3.38 16.32
N THR A 196 -11.00 2.06 16.17
CA THR A 196 -9.93 1.08 16.12
C THR A 196 -9.57 0.80 14.66
N VAL A 197 -8.40 1.24 14.23
CA VAL A 197 -7.88 0.98 12.88
C VAL A 197 -7.33 -0.43 12.80
N VAL A 198 -7.81 -1.21 11.83
CA VAL A 198 -7.40 -2.61 11.63
C VAL A 198 -6.64 -2.73 10.31
N THR A 199 -5.38 -3.17 10.40
CA THR A 199 -4.50 -3.36 9.24
C THR A 199 -3.29 -4.24 9.61
N GLN A 200 -2.34 -4.49 8.68
CA GLN A 200 -1.11 -5.23 8.98
C GLN A 200 -0.14 -4.42 9.84
N ASP A 201 0.71 -5.13 10.60
CA ASP A 201 1.67 -4.55 11.53
C ASP A 201 2.60 -3.50 10.89
N PHE A 202 3.14 -3.76 9.70
CA PHE A 202 4.01 -2.82 9.00
C PHE A 202 3.30 -1.52 8.59
N HIS A 203 1.99 -1.58 8.33
CA HIS A 203 1.17 -0.44 7.89
C HIS A 203 0.53 0.32 9.06
N LEU A 204 0.29 -0.36 10.18
CA LEU A 204 -0.47 0.16 11.32
C LEU A 204 0.03 1.52 11.85
N PRO A 205 1.35 1.75 12.03
CA PRO A 205 1.82 3.04 12.53
C PRO A 205 1.40 4.20 11.62
N ARG A 206 1.54 4.03 10.29
CA ARG A 206 1.18 5.07 9.32
C ARG A 206 -0.33 5.29 9.26
N ALA A 207 -1.12 4.23 9.29
CA ALA A 207 -2.58 4.32 9.28
C ALA A 207 -3.11 5.06 10.50
N VAL A 208 -2.69 4.67 11.70
CA VAL A 208 -3.06 5.35 12.95
C VAL A 208 -2.65 6.83 12.92
N ARG A 209 -1.41 7.13 12.46
CA ARG A 209 -0.94 8.52 12.37
C ARG A 209 -1.81 9.36 11.44
N LEU A 210 -2.17 8.83 10.27
CA LEU A 210 -3.01 9.54 9.29
C LEU A 210 -4.41 9.77 9.83
N CYS A 211 -5.07 8.75 10.41
CA CYS A 211 -6.41 8.89 10.97
C CYS A 211 -6.44 9.89 12.14
N ARG A 212 -5.44 9.88 13.03
CA ARG A 212 -5.32 10.90 14.09
C ARG A 212 -5.13 12.31 13.51
N SER A 213 -4.38 12.43 12.42
CA SER A 213 -4.19 13.72 11.72
C SER A 213 -5.44 14.19 10.98
N ALA A 214 -6.32 13.27 10.55
CA ALA A 214 -7.63 13.56 9.97
C ALA A 214 -8.68 13.96 11.01
N GLY A 215 -8.39 13.84 12.33
CA GLY A 215 -9.29 14.26 13.40
C GLY A 215 -9.95 13.12 14.18
N ILE A 216 -9.62 11.85 13.89
CA ILE A 216 -10.15 10.69 14.60
C ILE A 216 -9.27 10.37 15.81
N ASP A 217 -9.85 10.15 17.00
CA ASP A 217 -9.12 9.52 18.11
C ASP A 217 -8.91 8.04 17.81
N ALA A 218 -7.90 7.77 16.97
CA ALA A 218 -7.62 6.44 16.47
C ALA A 218 -6.61 5.70 17.34
N VAL A 219 -6.96 4.47 17.69
CA VAL A 219 -6.03 3.42 18.15
C VAL A 219 -5.93 2.36 17.07
N GLY A 220 -4.99 1.43 17.18
CA GLY A 220 -4.81 0.44 16.15
C GLY A 220 -4.56 -0.96 16.66
N VAL A 221 -5.07 -1.94 15.93
CA VAL A 221 -4.81 -3.36 16.11
C VAL A 221 -4.21 -3.91 14.82
N ALA A 222 -3.06 -4.55 14.96
CA ALA A 222 -2.47 -5.29 13.86
C ALA A 222 -3.03 -6.71 13.79
N ASP A 223 -3.19 -7.21 12.56
CA ASP A 223 -3.20 -8.64 12.35
C ASP A 223 -1.81 -9.21 12.72
N SER A 224 -1.73 -9.92 13.84
CA SER A 224 -0.50 -10.53 14.37
C SER A 224 -0.20 -11.91 13.77
N SER A 225 -1.08 -12.46 12.93
CA SER A 225 -0.94 -13.80 12.39
C SER A 225 0.17 -13.96 11.34
N LEU A 226 0.79 -12.85 10.91
CA LEU A 226 1.97 -12.82 10.04
C LEU A 226 3.30 -12.78 10.81
N GLU A 227 3.42 -13.51 11.92
CA GLU A 227 4.74 -13.73 12.57
C GLU A 227 5.73 -14.46 11.65
N GLU A 228 5.25 -15.17 10.66
CA GLU A 228 6.10 -15.70 9.60
C GLU A 228 6.56 -14.55 8.70
N ARG A 229 7.89 -14.33 8.69
CA ARG A 229 8.58 -13.37 7.79
C ARG A 229 8.40 -13.79 6.33
N THR A 230 7.22 -13.58 5.79
CA THR A 230 6.97 -13.79 4.37
C THR A 230 7.62 -12.66 3.57
N PHE A 231 7.96 -12.92 2.32
CA PHE A 231 8.47 -11.88 1.41
C PHE A 231 7.54 -10.66 1.37
N ALA A 232 6.22 -10.87 1.45
CA ALA A 232 5.22 -9.80 1.48
C ALA A 232 5.36 -8.88 2.70
N THR A 233 5.67 -9.43 3.87
CA THR A 233 5.88 -8.65 5.11
C THR A 233 7.16 -7.82 5.01
N VAL A 234 8.27 -8.42 4.56
CA VAL A 234 9.55 -7.72 4.39
C VAL A 234 9.40 -6.60 3.35
N TYR A 235 8.77 -6.88 2.21
CA TYR A 235 8.49 -5.87 1.19
C TYR A 235 7.58 -4.76 1.73
N GLY A 236 6.59 -5.11 2.55
CA GLY A 236 5.71 -4.17 3.23
C GLY A 236 6.50 -3.14 4.04
N TRP A 237 7.42 -3.58 4.90
CA TRP A 237 8.28 -2.71 5.69
C TRP A 237 9.16 -1.78 4.84
N PHE A 238 9.76 -2.29 3.77
CA PHE A 238 10.55 -1.44 2.85
C PHE A 238 9.69 -0.36 2.18
N ARG A 239 8.47 -0.68 1.79
CA ARG A 239 7.53 0.26 1.17
C ARG A 239 7.09 1.36 2.14
N GLU A 240 7.04 1.08 3.43
CA GLU A 240 6.60 2.06 4.43
C GLU A 240 7.59 3.23 4.60
N VAL A 241 8.88 3.08 4.27
CA VAL A 241 9.85 4.20 4.32
C VAL A 241 9.45 5.34 3.37
N PRO A 242 9.30 5.13 2.04
CA PRO A 242 8.83 6.20 1.16
C PRO A 242 7.37 6.60 1.45
N ALA A 243 6.52 5.67 1.90
CA ALA A 243 5.14 5.96 2.25
C ALA A 243 5.03 6.90 3.47
N ALA A 244 5.96 6.84 4.42
CA ALA A 244 6.02 7.76 5.54
C ALA A 244 6.35 9.19 5.12
N VAL A 245 7.15 9.38 4.07
CA VAL A 245 7.41 10.72 3.47
C VAL A 245 6.13 11.29 2.88
N ALA A 246 5.38 10.48 2.11
CA ALA A 246 4.09 10.88 1.57
C ALA A 246 3.07 11.19 2.68
N ALA A 247 3.03 10.35 3.72
CA ALA A 247 2.17 10.57 4.89
C ALA A 247 2.49 11.89 5.61
N LEU A 248 3.77 12.24 5.76
CA LEU A 248 4.15 13.54 6.31
C LEU A 248 3.60 14.69 5.46
N GLY A 249 3.66 14.55 4.12
CA GLY A 249 3.04 15.49 3.19
C GLY A 249 1.54 15.65 3.44
N SER A 250 0.79 14.54 3.55
CA SER A 250 -0.65 14.56 3.85
C SER A 250 -0.97 15.20 5.20
N VAL A 251 -0.17 14.92 6.24
CA VAL A 251 -0.36 15.48 7.59
C VAL A 251 -0.14 17.01 7.61
N VAL A 252 0.85 17.51 6.85
CA VAL A 252 1.21 18.94 6.81
C VAL A 252 0.27 19.73 5.89
N LEU A 253 0.02 19.21 4.69
CA LEU A 253 -0.74 19.90 3.66
C LEU A 253 -2.25 19.71 3.83
N ARG A 254 -2.68 18.62 4.44
CA ARG A 254 -4.09 18.22 4.63
C ARG A 254 -4.89 18.36 3.34
N PRO A 255 -4.47 17.69 2.25
CA PRO A 255 -5.20 17.78 0.99
C PRO A 255 -6.61 17.23 1.18
N ASP A 256 -7.55 17.76 0.42
CA ASP A 256 -8.87 17.14 0.30
C ASP A 256 -8.72 15.71 -0.24
N PRO A 257 -9.58 14.77 0.16
CA PRO A 257 -9.56 13.42 -0.39
C PRO A 257 -9.89 13.46 -1.89
N THR A 258 -9.48 12.43 -2.60
CA THR A 258 -9.73 12.30 -4.05
C THR A 258 -11.21 12.48 -4.38
N PHE A 259 -12.07 11.99 -3.51
CA PHE A 259 -13.51 12.18 -3.57
C PHE A 259 -14.08 12.32 -2.16
N LEU A 260 -14.57 13.52 -1.80
CA LEU A 260 -15.17 13.74 -0.47
C LEU A 260 -16.59 13.16 -0.43
N GLY A 261 -17.48 13.62 -1.30
CA GLY A 261 -18.90 13.25 -1.29
C GLY A 261 -19.71 13.97 -0.20
N ASP A 262 -20.99 13.64 -0.15
CA ASP A 262 -21.90 14.12 0.88
C ASP A 262 -21.79 13.29 2.16
N TYR A 263 -22.40 13.78 3.25
CA TYR A 263 -22.47 13.04 4.52
C TYR A 263 -23.32 11.78 4.37
N GLU A 264 -22.82 10.68 4.92
CA GLU A 264 -23.43 9.35 4.92
C GLU A 264 -23.81 8.93 6.35
N SER A 265 -25.09 8.72 6.62
CA SER A 265 -25.61 8.39 7.97
C SER A 265 -25.40 6.91 8.38
N GLY A 266 -24.84 6.08 7.51
CA GLY A 266 -24.76 4.64 7.74
C GLY A 266 -24.10 4.22 9.05
N VAL A 267 -23.05 4.93 9.48
CA VAL A 267 -22.41 4.67 10.79
C VAL A 267 -23.31 5.10 11.94
N ASP A 268 -23.96 6.28 11.85
CA ASP A 268 -24.88 6.74 12.88
C ASP A 268 -26.08 5.82 13.04
N GLU A 269 -26.64 5.34 11.93
CA GLU A 269 -27.76 4.40 11.91
C GLU A 269 -27.36 3.07 12.56
N ALA A 270 -26.20 2.51 12.19
CA ALA A 270 -25.69 1.29 12.77
C ALA A 270 -25.46 1.41 14.30
N LEU A 271 -24.85 2.53 14.76
CA LEU A 271 -24.65 2.80 16.17
C LEU A 271 -25.97 3.05 16.95
N ALA A 272 -27.01 3.52 16.27
CA ALA A 272 -28.33 3.72 16.91
C ALA A 272 -29.02 2.37 17.20
N LEU A 273 -28.82 1.36 16.35
CA LEU A 273 -29.35 0.01 16.57
C LEU A 273 -28.78 -0.67 17.81
N GLU A 274 -27.48 -0.49 18.08
CA GLU A 274 -26.83 -1.01 19.31
C GLU A 274 -27.33 -0.34 20.59
N ARG A 275 -27.75 0.92 20.52
CA ARG A 275 -28.26 1.68 21.70
C ARG A 275 -29.69 1.35 22.09
N GLU A 276 -30.42 0.59 21.26
CA GLU A 276 -31.75 0.10 21.55
C GLU A 276 -31.75 -1.41 21.90
N PRO A 277 -31.19 -1.83 23.05
CA PRO A 277 -31.21 -3.24 23.45
C PRO A 277 -32.63 -3.58 23.92
N GLY A 278 -33.48 -4.12 23.03
CA GLY A 278 -34.75 -4.67 23.49
C GLY A 278 -35.97 -4.66 22.56
N ALA A 279 -35.86 -4.25 21.29
CA ALA A 279 -37.02 -4.28 20.38
C ALA A 279 -37.21 -5.61 19.64
N ALA A 280 -36.29 -6.58 19.79
CA ALA A 280 -36.36 -7.89 19.10
C ALA A 280 -36.65 -9.05 20.05
N GLY A 281 -37.64 -8.93 20.92
CA GLY A 281 -38.05 -9.96 21.89
C GLY A 281 -39.49 -9.83 22.35
N GLY A 282 -40.42 -9.76 21.38
CA GLY A 282 -41.84 -9.80 21.65
C GLY A 282 -42.55 -10.91 20.86
#